data_87cdb8604d964cecd2a8d0ea22df3cca
#
_entry.id   87cdb8604d964cecd2a8d0ea22df3cca
#
_cell.length_a   1.000
_cell.length_b   1.000
_cell.length_c   1.000
_cell.angle_alpha   90.00
_cell.angle_beta   90.00
_cell.angle_gamma   90.00
#
_symmetry.space_group_name_H-M   'P 1'
#
loop_
_entity.id
_entity.type
_entity.pdbx_description
1 polymer ?
#
loop_
_entity_poly.entity_id
_entity_poly.type
_entity_poly.pdbx_seq_one_letter_code
_entity_poly.pdbx_strand_id
1 'polypeptide(L)'
;RESGIQEGLCLVNAMHITSSVFINDNEKGLWQDYINWLERLAPHEPIGQYLHNRTGEANGDAHLKRQIMGREVVIAVTGGKLDFGPWEQIFYGEFDGQRPKKVLIKIIGE
;
A
#
# COMPACT_ATOMS: atom_id res chain seq x y z
N ARG A 1 -14.44 0.23 -15.08
CA ARG A 1 -15.72 0.32 -15.76
C ARG A 1 -15.91 1.65 -16.47
N GLU A 2 -15.63 2.74 -15.75
CA GLU A 2 -15.77 4.07 -16.34
C GLU A 2 -14.75 4.32 -17.44
N SER A 3 -13.65 3.59 -17.43
CA SER A 3 -12.64 3.70 -18.46
C SER A 3 -13.09 3.12 -19.79
N GLY A 4 -14.07 2.21 -19.79
CA GLY A 4 -14.51 1.51 -20.98
C GLY A 4 -13.59 0.41 -21.45
N ILE A 5 -12.50 0.15 -20.72
CA ILE A 5 -11.53 -0.88 -21.09
C ILE A 5 -12.08 -2.26 -20.73
N GLN A 6 -12.06 -3.16 -21.71
CA GLN A 6 -12.53 -4.53 -21.53
C GLN A 6 -11.40 -5.51 -21.25
N GLU A 7 -10.23 -5.29 -21.83
CA GLU A 7 -9.07 -6.16 -21.70
C GLU A 7 -7.85 -5.29 -21.46
N GLY A 8 -7.12 -5.55 -20.38
CA GLY A 8 -5.93 -4.75 -20.09
C GLY A 8 -5.41 -4.95 -18.69
N LEU A 9 -4.79 -3.90 -18.18
CA LEU A 9 -4.18 -3.87 -16.86
C LEU A 9 -4.62 -2.62 -16.10
N CYS A 10 -4.81 -2.79 -14.80
CA CYS A 10 -5.11 -1.69 -13.88
C CYS A 10 -3.95 -1.54 -12.90
N LEU A 11 -3.34 -0.36 -12.88
CA LEU A 11 -2.28 -0.02 -11.93
C LEU A 11 -2.89 0.78 -10.79
N VAL A 12 -2.60 0.40 -9.55
CA VAL A 12 -2.94 1.19 -8.37
C VAL A 12 -1.65 1.45 -7.60
N ASN A 13 -1.31 2.71 -7.41
CA ASN A 13 0.02 3.13 -6.98
C ASN A 13 -0.08 4.13 -5.84
N ALA A 14 0.64 3.86 -4.74
CA ALA A 14 0.77 4.81 -3.63
C ALA A 14 1.90 5.78 -3.94
N MET A 15 1.56 7.06 -4.13
CA MET A 15 2.50 8.07 -4.58
C MET A 15 3.15 8.83 -3.43
N HIS A 16 3.49 8.09 -2.36
CA HIS A 16 4.20 8.68 -1.23
C HIS A 16 5.08 7.63 -0.57
N ILE A 17 6.25 8.05 -0.12
CA ILE A 17 7.29 7.13 0.36
C ILE A 17 6.99 6.52 1.74
N THR A 18 5.89 6.91 2.39
CA THR A 18 5.47 6.35 3.67
C THR A 18 4.11 5.67 3.61
N SER A 19 3.64 5.40 2.40
CA SER A 19 2.37 4.70 2.21
C SER A 19 2.55 3.55 1.22
N SER A 20 1.53 2.70 1.11
CA SER A 20 1.63 1.47 0.35
C SER A 20 0.29 1.08 -0.25
N VAL A 21 0.32 0.34 -1.34
CA VAL A 21 -0.84 -0.37 -1.89
C VAL A 21 -0.46 -1.83 -2.01
N PHE A 22 -1.31 -2.72 -1.51
CA PHE A 22 -1.07 -4.15 -1.54
C PHE A 22 -2.40 -4.90 -1.65
N ILE A 23 -2.34 -6.19 -1.91
CA ILE A 23 -3.52 -7.04 -2.08
C ILE A 23 -3.46 -8.18 -1.08
N ASN A 24 -4.54 -8.35 -0.34
CA ASN A 24 -4.70 -9.50 0.54
C ASN A 24 -6.15 -9.63 0.96
N ASP A 25 -6.41 -10.46 1.95
CA ASP A 25 -7.75 -10.73 2.45
C ASP A 25 -8.21 -9.61 3.38
N ASN A 26 -9.44 -9.15 3.19
CA ASN A 26 -10.02 -8.08 4.02
C ASN A 26 -10.71 -8.70 5.22
N GLU A 27 -9.92 -9.11 6.22
CA GLU A 27 -10.40 -9.77 7.42
C GLU A 27 -9.82 -9.06 8.64
N LYS A 28 -10.65 -8.77 9.64
CA LYS A 28 -10.27 -7.89 10.75
C LYS A 28 -9.12 -8.41 11.58
N GLY A 29 -9.08 -9.72 11.83
CA GLY A 29 -7.97 -10.32 12.55
C GLY A 29 -6.66 -10.15 11.80
N LEU A 30 -6.71 -10.32 10.49
CA LEU A 30 -5.53 -10.15 9.65
C LEU A 30 -5.07 -8.68 9.65
N TRP A 31 -5.98 -7.71 9.68
CA TRP A 31 -5.59 -6.31 9.80
C TRP A 31 -4.75 -6.09 11.05
N GLN A 32 -5.21 -6.63 12.18
CA GLN A 32 -4.47 -6.47 13.43
C GLN A 32 -3.14 -7.20 13.36
N ASP A 33 -3.10 -8.35 12.70
CA ASP A 33 -1.85 -9.09 12.50
C ASP A 33 -0.84 -8.27 11.70
N TYR A 34 -1.29 -7.57 10.65
CA TYR A 34 -0.41 -6.66 9.89
C TYR A 34 0.17 -5.59 10.78
N ILE A 35 -0.67 -4.94 11.58
CA ILE A 35 -0.23 -3.86 12.46
C ILE A 35 0.82 -4.38 13.43
N ASN A 36 0.55 -5.51 14.06
CA ASN A 36 1.48 -6.09 15.04
C ASN A 36 2.78 -6.54 14.38
N TRP A 37 2.68 -7.15 13.22
CA TRP A 37 3.83 -7.66 12.48
C TRP A 37 4.75 -6.52 12.02
N LEU A 38 4.17 -5.48 11.45
CA LEU A 38 4.94 -4.33 10.97
C LEU A 38 5.59 -3.61 12.15
N GLU A 39 4.90 -3.53 13.28
CA GLU A 39 5.44 -2.88 14.46
C GLU A 39 6.61 -3.69 15.07
N ARG A 40 6.58 -5.01 14.96
CA ARG A 40 7.71 -5.84 15.38
C ARG A 40 8.90 -5.70 14.46
N LEU A 41 8.65 -5.58 13.15
CA LEU A 41 9.73 -5.46 12.16
C LEU A 41 10.38 -4.09 12.18
N ALA A 42 9.56 -3.05 12.33
CA ALA A 42 10.03 -1.67 12.30
C ALA A 42 9.26 -0.87 13.34
N PRO A 43 9.59 -1.02 14.63
CA PRO A 43 8.87 -0.32 15.68
C PRO A 43 9.03 1.19 15.55
N HIS A 44 7.97 1.93 15.82
CA HIS A 44 8.02 3.38 15.78
C HIS A 44 8.94 3.93 16.87
N GLU A 45 8.85 3.36 18.06
CA GLU A 45 9.67 3.78 19.21
C GLU A 45 10.79 2.77 19.46
N PRO A 46 11.94 3.20 19.92
CA PRO A 46 12.32 4.61 20.15
C PRO A 46 12.63 5.32 18.83
N ILE A 47 12.21 6.56 18.72
CA ILE A 47 12.35 7.33 17.47
C ILE A 47 13.81 7.45 17.07
N GLY A 48 14.70 7.60 18.03
CA GLY A 48 16.13 7.79 17.77
C GLY A 48 16.86 6.57 17.25
N GLN A 49 16.19 5.42 17.16
CA GLN A 49 16.86 4.22 16.63
C GLN A 49 17.11 4.29 15.13
N TYR A 50 16.42 5.19 14.42
CA TYR A 50 16.54 5.30 12.97
C TYR A 50 17.42 6.48 12.59
N LEU A 51 18.41 6.23 11.74
CA LEU A 51 19.30 7.29 11.27
C LEU A 51 18.52 8.38 10.51
N HIS A 52 17.47 7.99 9.79
CA HIS A 52 16.63 8.93 9.06
C HIS A 52 16.03 10.00 9.99
N ASN A 53 15.72 9.62 11.22
CA ASN A 53 15.07 10.54 12.15
C ASN A 53 16.01 11.61 12.71
N ARG A 54 17.31 11.53 12.41
CA ARG A 54 18.27 12.59 12.78
C ARG A 54 17.96 13.91 12.09
N THR A 55 17.18 13.88 11.01
CA THR A 55 16.86 15.08 10.25
C THR A 55 15.68 15.87 10.85
N GLY A 56 15.22 15.48 12.02
CA GLY A 56 14.04 16.10 12.64
C GLY A 56 12.74 15.39 12.31
N GLU A 57 12.81 14.31 11.53
CA GLU A 57 11.63 13.50 11.22
C GLU A 57 11.40 12.45 12.30
N ALA A 58 10.20 11.87 12.28
CA ALA A 58 9.84 10.79 13.19
C ALA A 58 9.21 9.62 12.44
N ASN A 59 9.53 9.49 11.16
CA ASN A 59 8.86 8.53 10.26
C ASN A 59 9.80 7.49 9.63
N GLY A 60 10.96 7.24 10.24
CA GLY A 60 11.88 6.23 9.72
C GLY A 60 11.24 4.86 9.62
N ASP A 61 10.45 4.48 10.61
CA ASP A 61 9.73 3.22 10.60
C ASP A 61 8.73 3.15 9.43
N ALA A 62 8.08 4.27 9.13
CA ALA A 62 7.09 4.32 8.05
C ALA A 62 7.73 4.05 6.69
N HIS A 63 8.94 4.57 6.45
CA HIS A 63 9.68 4.28 5.23
C HIS A 63 9.99 2.79 5.10
N LEU A 64 10.38 2.15 6.20
CA LEU A 64 10.71 0.73 6.18
C LEU A 64 9.46 -0.13 5.99
N LYS A 65 8.35 0.25 6.61
CA LYS A 65 7.09 -0.45 6.43
C LYS A 65 6.63 -0.38 4.98
N ARG A 66 6.73 0.81 4.37
CA ARG A 66 6.41 0.99 2.95
C ARG A 66 7.31 0.12 2.07
N GLN A 67 8.60 0.02 2.40
CA GLN A 67 9.54 -0.77 1.62
C GLN A 67 9.13 -2.24 1.59
N ILE A 68 8.65 -2.76 2.72
CA ILE A 68 8.22 -4.16 2.81
C ILE A 68 6.88 -4.36 2.11
N MET A 69 5.93 -3.47 2.33
CA MET A 69 4.56 -3.65 1.85
C MET A 69 4.39 -3.31 0.38
N GLY A 70 5.25 -2.46 -0.16
CA GLY A 70 5.29 -2.19 -1.58
C GLY A 70 4.60 -0.90 -1.99
N ARG A 71 4.86 -0.50 -3.22
CA ARG A 71 4.40 0.77 -3.79
C ARG A 71 3.11 0.64 -4.57
N GLU A 72 2.92 -0.50 -5.25
CA GLU A 72 1.86 -0.59 -6.25
C GLU A 72 1.45 -2.03 -6.47
N VAL A 73 0.26 -2.18 -7.04
CA VAL A 73 -0.23 -3.47 -7.52
C VAL A 73 -0.73 -3.31 -8.94
N VAL A 74 -0.67 -4.39 -9.71
CA VAL A 74 -1.20 -4.44 -11.07
C VAL A 74 -2.19 -5.59 -11.12
N ILE A 75 -3.40 -5.30 -11.60
CA ILE A 75 -4.47 -6.29 -11.69
C ILE A 75 -4.92 -6.37 -13.15
N ALA A 76 -5.10 -7.58 -13.64
CA ALA A 76 -5.64 -7.79 -14.99
C ALA A 76 -7.09 -7.33 -15.05
N VAL A 77 -7.48 -6.83 -16.22
CA VAL A 77 -8.86 -6.48 -16.52
C VAL A 77 -9.34 -7.43 -17.61
N THR A 78 -10.44 -8.14 -17.35
CA THR A 78 -11.03 -9.07 -18.29
C THR A 78 -12.54 -8.84 -18.33
N GLY A 79 -13.08 -8.63 -19.51
CA GLY A 79 -14.51 -8.39 -19.67
C GLY A 79 -14.97 -7.16 -18.90
N GLY A 80 -14.13 -6.14 -18.80
CA GLY A 80 -14.45 -4.90 -18.10
C GLY A 80 -14.36 -4.98 -16.59
N LYS A 81 -13.85 -6.07 -16.03
CA LYS A 81 -13.78 -6.28 -14.59
C LYS A 81 -12.37 -6.62 -14.16
N LEU A 82 -12.03 -6.23 -12.93
CA LEU A 82 -10.75 -6.58 -12.34
C LEU A 82 -10.74 -8.08 -11.98
N ASP A 83 -9.63 -8.74 -12.28
CA ASP A 83 -9.46 -10.17 -11.98
C ASP A 83 -8.87 -10.32 -10.59
N PHE A 84 -9.67 -10.79 -9.66
CA PHE A 84 -9.23 -11.08 -8.31
C PHE A 84 -9.41 -12.55 -7.99
N GLY A 85 -8.49 -13.10 -7.21
CA GLY A 85 -8.72 -14.38 -6.55
C GLY A 85 -9.84 -14.24 -5.53
N PRO A 86 -10.35 -15.34 -4.98
CA PRO A 86 -11.58 -15.32 -4.17
C PRO A 86 -11.56 -14.37 -2.98
N TRP A 87 -10.40 -14.14 -2.37
CA TRP A 87 -10.31 -13.31 -1.17
C TRP A 87 -9.44 -12.08 -1.36
N GLU A 88 -9.02 -11.79 -2.59
CA GLU A 88 -8.13 -10.67 -2.86
C GLU A 88 -8.90 -9.35 -2.86
N GLN A 89 -8.39 -8.38 -2.12
CA GLN A 89 -8.87 -7.01 -2.15
C GLN A 89 -7.69 -6.06 -2.08
N ILE A 90 -7.86 -4.88 -2.64
CA ILE A 90 -6.82 -3.85 -2.65
C ILE A 90 -6.86 -3.11 -1.31
N PHE A 91 -5.67 -2.95 -0.71
CA PHE A 91 -5.50 -2.20 0.53
C PHE A 91 -4.60 -1.00 0.30
N TYR A 92 -4.92 0.08 1.01
CA TYR A 92 -4.02 1.22 1.16
C TYR A 92 -3.48 1.21 2.58
N GLY A 93 -2.14 1.26 2.70
CA GLY A 93 -1.48 1.32 4.01
C GLY A 93 -0.95 2.71 4.27
N GLU A 94 -1.30 3.30 5.41
CA GLU A 94 -0.82 4.60 5.82
C GLU A 94 0.05 4.40 7.06
N PHE A 95 1.34 4.75 6.97
CA PHE A 95 2.28 4.45 8.04
C PHE A 95 2.79 5.68 8.78
N ASP A 96 2.51 6.88 8.27
CA ASP A 96 2.93 8.13 8.89
C ASP A 96 1.75 8.97 9.34
N GLY A 97 0.77 9.18 8.47
CA GLY A 97 -0.44 9.93 8.80
C GLY A 97 -0.26 11.43 8.89
N GLN A 98 0.90 11.96 8.53
CA GLN A 98 1.23 13.36 8.75
C GLN A 98 0.95 14.27 7.56
N ARG A 99 0.84 13.71 6.36
CA ARG A 99 0.75 14.50 5.13
C ARG A 99 -0.31 13.93 4.21
N PRO A 100 -0.92 14.78 3.36
CA PRO A 100 -1.83 14.28 2.32
C PRO A 100 -1.08 13.36 1.37
N LYS A 101 -1.73 12.28 0.96
CA LYS A 101 -1.16 11.31 0.04
C LYS A 101 -2.06 11.16 -1.17
N LYS A 102 -1.46 10.70 -2.28
CA LYS A 102 -2.19 10.46 -3.51
C LYS A 102 -2.08 8.99 -3.90
N VAL A 103 -3.16 8.46 -4.42
CA VAL A 103 -3.16 7.14 -5.04
C VAL A 103 -3.44 7.35 -6.52
N LEU A 104 -2.54 6.87 -7.35
CA LEU A 104 -2.71 6.93 -8.80
C LEU A 104 -3.35 5.63 -9.26
N ILE A 105 -4.43 5.76 -10.05
CA ILE A 105 -5.04 4.62 -10.71
C ILE A 105 -4.94 4.85 -12.20
N LYS A 106 -4.33 3.91 -12.90
CA LYS A 106 -4.20 4.00 -14.35
C LYS A 106 -4.58 2.66 -14.98
N ILE A 107 -5.41 2.73 -16.01
CA ILE A 107 -5.89 1.55 -16.70
C ILE A 107 -5.48 1.66 -18.16
N ILE A 108 -4.81 0.64 -18.69
CA ILE A 108 -4.43 0.58 -20.09
C ILE A 108 -4.96 -0.70 -20.70
N GLY A 109 -5.32 -0.61 -21.97
CA GLY A 109 -5.87 -1.75 -22.69
C GLY A 109 -6.86 -1.32 -23.75
N GLU A 110 -7.72 -2.25 -24.16
CA GLU A 110 -8.69 -2.03 -25.23
C GLU A 110 -10.14 -2.22 -24.81
#